data_67cb1e8c4ec6eafca15c804b52660a1b
#
_entry.id   67cb1e8c4ec6eafca15c804b52660a1b
#
_cell.length_a   1.000
_cell.length_b   1.000
_cell.length_c   1.000
_cell.angle_alpha   90.00
_cell.angle_beta   90.00
_cell.angle_gamma   90.00
#
_symmetry.space_group_name_H-M   'P 1'
#
loop_
_entity.id
_entity.type
_entity.pdbx_description
1 polymer ?
#
loop_
_entity_poly.entity_id
_entity_poly.type
_entity_poly.pdbx_seq_one_letter_code
_entity_poly.pdbx_strand_id
1 'polypeptide(L)'
;LQRSKMSVPKRSTEEAPAQDSKKQSTQFQDRTDVKQYFGPGIFDEKFRKDLTQTISDSEPYRWGTIKNLMDDTLLRNVRKEIENEIHFTKKETDIYKVFQSGDLANLSGLDWDDLSRLPSLFKLREALYSQEFRDFISEVTQSGKLSGTKTDMSINTYTKGCHLLTHDDVIGSRRVSFILYLPEPDKIWKEHYGGALRLFPSIVPNVPKIDPSAKLVPQFNQIAFFHVQPGLSFHDVEEVRVDKQRLSIQGWYHIPQPGEDGFIEGEQEKTEARSTLQQLESKELEVFDFPKEVRIPFSSHEVKYYENFEGLDKIDLEYLSKIMKPALLRLEQ
;
A
#
# COMPACT_ATOMS: atom_id res chain seq x y z
N LEU A 1 -10.45 75.08 -5.45
CA LEU A 1 -11.28 73.87 -5.49
C LEU A 1 -10.90 72.99 -4.32
N GLN A 2 -11.70 73.08 -3.23
CA GLN A 2 -11.55 72.38 -1.98
C GLN A 2 -11.88 70.89 -2.15
N ARG A 3 -10.99 70.03 -1.69
CA ARG A 3 -11.26 68.58 -1.47
C ARG A 3 -11.67 68.38 0.00
N SER A 4 -12.92 68.03 0.16
CA SER A 4 -13.52 67.60 1.45
C SER A 4 -12.91 66.22 1.86
N LYS A 5 -12.37 66.17 3.09
CA LYS A 5 -11.96 64.98 3.78
C LYS A 5 -13.16 64.39 4.52
N MET A 6 -13.66 63.25 4.09
CA MET A 6 -14.59 62.43 4.89
C MET A 6 -13.81 61.56 5.87
N SER A 7 -14.09 61.70 7.13
CA SER A 7 -13.58 60.90 8.24
C SER A 7 -14.42 59.60 8.36
N VAL A 8 -13.75 58.48 8.41
CA VAL A 8 -14.33 57.16 8.69
C VAL A 8 -14.32 56.93 10.23
N PRO A 9 -15.42 56.54 10.83
CA PRO A 9 -15.45 56.26 12.29
C PRO A 9 -14.74 54.94 12.61
N LYS A 10 -13.89 54.98 13.64
CA LYS A 10 -13.26 53.82 14.25
C LYS A 10 -14.33 52.95 14.93
N ARG A 11 -14.48 51.70 14.47
CA ARG A 11 -15.19 50.63 15.22
C ARG A 11 -14.29 50.11 16.33
N SER A 12 -14.78 50.19 17.55
CA SER A 12 -14.23 49.53 18.72
C SER A 12 -14.32 48.01 18.54
N THR A 13 -13.21 47.31 18.62
CA THR A 13 -13.15 45.86 18.75
C THR A 13 -13.45 45.47 20.20
N GLU A 14 -14.64 44.97 20.45
CA GLU A 14 -14.92 44.16 21.61
C GLU A 14 -14.33 42.77 21.37
N GLU A 15 -13.37 42.40 22.21
CA GLU A 15 -12.84 41.05 22.33
C GLU A 15 -13.94 40.12 22.86
N ALA A 16 -14.38 39.18 22.01
CA ALA A 16 -15.19 38.06 22.46
C ALA A 16 -14.28 37.06 23.22
N PRO A 17 -14.74 36.48 24.33
CA PRO A 17 -13.94 35.53 25.09
C PRO A 17 -13.69 34.25 24.27
N ALA A 18 -12.45 33.82 24.26
CA ALA A 18 -12.01 32.56 23.66
C ALA A 18 -12.79 31.40 24.30
N GLN A 19 -13.68 30.80 23.55
CA GLN A 19 -14.26 29.52 23.90
C GLN A 19 -13.19 28.44 23.70
N ASP A 20 -12.69 27.96 24.85
CA ASP A 20 -11.91 26.72 24.95
C ASP A 20 -12.74 25.57 24.38
N SER A 21 -12.55 25.28 23.08
CA SER A 21 -13.05 24.07 22.49
C SER A 21 -12.13 22.91 22.95
N LYS A 22 -12.38 22.43 24.17
CA LYS A 22 -11.95 21.10 24.58
C LYS A 22 -12.52 20.13 23.56
N LYS A 23 -11.66 19.67 22.62
CA LYS A 23 -11.93 18.45 21.85
C LYS A 23 -12.11 17.32 22.85
N GLN A 24 -13.33 17.01 23.15
CA GLN A 24 -13.70 15.76 23.79
C GLN A 24 -13.33 14.68 22.81
N SER A 25 -12.19 14.01 23.07
CA SER A 25 -11.94 12.69 22.55
C SER A 25 -13.07 11.80 23.08
N THR A 26 -14.04 11.53 22.25
CA THR A 26 -15.05 10.51 22.51
C THR A 26 -14.32 9.17 22.52
N GLN A 27 -13.83 8.77 23.70
CA GLN A 27 -13.52 7.38 23.99
C GLN A 27 -14.83 6.61 23.88
N PHE A 28 -15.04 5.94 22.76
CA PHE A 28 -16.02 4.89 22.67
C PHE A 28 -15.55 3.73 23.56
N GLN A 29 -15.93 3.79 24.82
CA GLN A 29 -15.85 2.68 25.76
C GLN A 29 -17.10 1.82 25.60
N ASP A 30 -17.16 1.06 24.51
CA ASP A 30 -17.81 -0.24 24.55
C ASP A 30 -16.76 -1.22 24.04
N ARG A 31 -16.11 -1.92 24.98
CA ARG A 31 -15.09 -2.93 24.67
C ARG A 31 -15.79 -4.18 24.11
N THR A 32 -16.36 -4.06 22.94
CA THR A 32 -16.72 -5.20 22.11
C THR A 32 -15.43 -5.96 21.86
N ASP A 33 -15.35 -7.23 22.25
CA ASP A 33 -14.17 -8.05 22.01
C ASP A 33 -13.94 -8.14 20.49
N VAL A 34 -13.02 -7.34 19.98
CA VAL A 34 -12.73 -7.26 18.53
C VAL A 34 -12.27 -8.59 17.94
N LYS A 35 -11.80 -9.52 18.78
CA LYS A 35 -11.38 -10.85 18.35
C LYS A 35 -12.51 -11.66 17.71
N GLN A 36 -13.76 -11.38 18.06
CA GLN A 36 -14.92 -11.99 17.42
C GLN A 36 -15.06 -11.68 15.93
N TYR A 37 -14.43 -10.62 15.45
CA TYR A 37 -14.44 -10.22 14.03
C TYR A 37 -13.40 -10.96 13.19
N PHE A 38 -12.51 -11.71 13.83
CA PHE A 38 -11.47 -12.48 13.16
C PHE A 38 -11.86 -13.96 13.04
N GLY A 39 -11.20 -14.62 12.12
CA GLY A 39 -11.33 -16.07 11.98
C GLY A 39 -10.82 -16.80 13.22
N PRO A 40 -11.27 -18.04 13.45
CA PRO A 40 -10.88 -18.81 14.62
C PRO A 40 -9.38 -19.10 14.61
N GLY A 41 -8.75 -19.04 15.77
CA GLY A 41 -7.34 -19.39 15.96
C GLY A 41 -6.31 -18.35 15.54
N ILE A 42 -6.71 -17.21 14.99
CA ILE A 42 -5.78 -16.13 14.55
C ILE A 42 -4.91 -15.64 15.71
N PHE A 43 -5.45 -15.55 16.91
CA PHE A 43 -4.74 -15.08 18.10
C PHE A 43 -4.12 -16.21 18.94
N ASP A 44 -4.16 -17.46 18.48
CA ASP A 44 -3.54 -18.58 19.18
C ASP A 44 -2.01 -18.41 19.21
N GLU A 45 -1.42 -18.68 20.36
CA GLU A 45 0.02 -18.53 20.58
C GLU A 45 0.85 -19.36 19.59
N LYS A 46 0.41 -20.61 19.35
CA LYS A 46 1.08 -21.50 18.38
C LYS A 46 1.03 -20.90 16.98
N PHE A 47 -0.15 -20.44 16.54
CA PHE A 47 -0.30 -19.83 15.21
C PHE A 47 0.61 -18.59 15.05
N ARG A 48 0.66 -17.71 16.07
CA ARG A 48 1.52 -16.53 16.06
C ARG A 48 3.01 -16.89 15.96
N LYS A 49 3.47 -17.88 16.74
CA LYS A 49 4.86 -18.35 16.70
C LYS A 49 5.24 -18.92 15.34
N ASP A 50 4.39 -19.81 14.80
CA ASP A 50 4.61 -20.44 13.50
C ASP A 50 4.62 -19.39 12.38
N LEU A 51 3.72 -18.42 12.44
CA LEU A 51 3.66 -17.31 11.46
C LEU A 51 4.87 -16.39 11.59
N THR A 52 5.30 -16.05 12.81
CA THR A 52 6.50 -15.22 13.03
C THR A 52 7.73 -15.87 12.42
N GLN A 53 7.89 -17.19 12.61
CA GLN A 53 9.00 -17.92 11.99
C GLN A 53 8.89 -17.91 10.46
N THR A 54 7.70 -18.19 9.91
CA THR A 54 7.47 -18.16 8.47
C THR A 54 7.82 -16.80 7.86
N ILE A 55 7.44 -15.70 8.51
CA ILE A 55 7.73 -14.33 8.04
C ILE A 55 9.22 -14.01 8.19
N SER A 56 9.86 -14.47 9.28
CA SER A 56 11.29 -14.28 9.49
C SER A 56 12.13 -14.93 8.40
N ASP A 57 11.69 -16.09 7.91
CA ASP A 57 12.37 -16.90 6.89
C ASP A 57 11.90 -16.55 5.46
N SER A 58 10.97 -15.59 5.31
CA SER A 58 10.38 -15.28 4.01
C SER A 58 11.34 -14.51 3.10
N GLU A 59 11.27 -14.81 1.81
CA GLU A 59 12.00 -14.14 0.75
C GLU A 59 11.01 -13.42 -0.19
N PRO A 60 11.35 -12.24 -0.74
CA PRO A 60 12.66 -11.57 -0.77
C PRO A 60 12.90 -10.64 0.44
N TYR A 61 11.94 -10.43 1.27
CA TYR A 61 11.97 -9.64 2.51
C TYR A 61 10.86 -10.15 3.44
N ARG A 62 10.70 -9.57 4.63
CA ARG A 62 9.68 -10.00 5.59
C ARG A 62 8.27 -9.74 5.08
N TRP A 63 7.57 -10.79 4.70
CA TRP A 63 6.17 -10.76 4.29
C TRP A 63 5.43 -12.00 4.75
N GLY A 64 4.12 -11.90 4.85
CA GLY A 64 3.27 -13.01 5.24
C GLY A 64 1.89 -12.94 4.63
N THR A 65 1.17 -14.03 4.73
CA THR A 65 -0.23 -14.14 4.32
C THR A 65 -1.01 -14.99 5.31
N ILE A 66 -2.25 -14.58 5.55
CA ILE A 66 -3.19 -15.33 6.38
C ILE A 66 -4.46 -15.55 5.57
N LYS A 67 -4.91 -16.79 5.47
CA LYS A 67 -6.20 -17.15 4.88
C LYS A 67 -7.27 -17.15 5.96
N ASN A 68 -8.51 -16.83 5.59
CA ASN A 68 -9.65 -16.76 6.51
C ASN A 68 -9.35 -15.83 7.70
N LEU A 69 -8.80 -14.66 7.43
CA LEU A 69 -8.43 -13.69 8.46
C LEU A 69 -9.64 -13.22 9.28
N MET A 70 -10.72 -12.87 8.60
CA MET A 70 -11.90 -12.29 9.22
C MET A 70 -13.03 -13.32 9.34
N ASP A 71 -13.99 -13.04 10.22
CA ASP A 71 -15.26 -13.74 10.21
C ASP A 71 -15.88 -13.67 8.81
N ASP A 72 -16.26 -14.80 8.25
CA ASP A 72 -16.74 -14.92 6.87
C ASP A 72 -18.00 -14.11 6.64
N THR A 73 -18.95 -14.11 7.59
CA THR A 73 -20.19 -13.36 7.50
C THR A 73 -19.94 -11.86 7.51
N LEU A 74 -19.07 -11.40 8.41
CA LEU A 74 -18.69 -9.99 8.45
C LEU A 74 -18.09 -9.55 7.11
N LEU A 75 -17.13 -10.30 6.57
CA LEU A 75 -16.42 -9.89 5.36
C LEU A 75 -17.31 -9.93 4.12
N ARG A 76 -18.26 -10.88 4.03
CA ARG A 76 -19.29 -10.89 2.95
C ARG A 76 -20.20 -9.68 3.03
N ASN A 77 -20.57 -9.24 4.23
CA ASN A 77 -21.37 -8.03 4.42
C ASN A 77 -20.56 -6.79 4.03
N VAL A 78 -19.28 -6.70 4.44
CA VAL A 78 -18.37 -5.63 4.00
C VAL A 78 -18.34 -5.54 2.47
N ARG A 79 -18.17 -6.67 1.78
CA ARG A 79 -18.16 -6.66 0.32
C ARG A 79 -19.47 -6.13 -0.27
N LYS A 80 -20.63 -6.55 0.25
CA LYS A 80 -21.94 -6.05 -0.19
C LYS A 80 -22.10 -4.53 0.05
N GLU A 81 -21.68 -4.05 1.20
CA GLU A 81 -21.69 -2.61 1.51
C GLU A 81 -20.83 -1.84 0.53
N ILE A 82 -19.62 -2.33 0.23
CA ILE A 82 -18.73 -1.72 -0.76
C ILE A 82 -19.36 -1.67 -2.15
N GLU A 83 -19.98 -2.76 -2.60
CA GLU A 83 -20.59 -2.84 -3.93
C GLU A 83 -21.81 -1.90 -4.07
N ASN A 84 -22.54 -1.67 -3.00
CA ASN A 84 -23.75 -0.85 -3.01
C ASN A 84 -23.51 0.63 -2.75
N GLU A 85 -22.55 0.97 -1.89
CA GLU A 85 -22.44 2.32 -1.31
C GLU A 85 -21.14 3.05 -1.71
N ILE A 86 -20.09 2.32 -2.14
CA ILE A 86 -18.80 2.97 -2.42
C ILE A 86 -18.69 3.38 -3.88
N HIS A 87 -18.40 4.66 -4.08
CA HIS A 87 -18.07 5.19 -5.40
C HIS A 87 -16.55 5.13 -5.62
N PHE A 88 -16.17 4.57 -6.76
CA PHE A 88 -14.79 4.46 -7.17
C PHE A 88 -14.43 5.52 -8.20
N THR A 89 -13.30 6.16 -7.98
CA THR A 89 -12.70 7.08 -8.96
C THR A 89 -11.56 6.37 -9.67
N LYS A 90 -11.56 6.43 -11.00
CA LYS A 90 -10.44 5.95 -11.80
C LYS A 90 -9.24 6.84 -11.55
N LYS A 91 -8.13 6.24 -11.17
CA LYS A 91 -6.81 6.88 -11.06
C LYS A 91 -5.87 6.22 -12.05
N GLU A 92 -5.22 7.01 -12.85
CA GLU A 92 -4.28 6.54 -13.88
C GLU A 92 -3.10 7.51 -13.95
N THR A 93 -1.91 6.97 -13.84
CA THR A 93 -0.61 7.65 -13.98
C THR A 93 0.32 6.76 -14.78
N ASP A 94 1.57 7.16 -14.95
CA ASP A 94 2.60 6.32 -15.59
C ASP A 94 2.91 5.04 -14.79
N ILE A 95 2.56 5.01 -13.50
CA ILE A 95 2.91 3.91 -12.58
C ILE A 95 1.72 2.98 -12.32
N TYR A 96 0.49 3.48 -12.34
CA TYR A 96 -0.68 2.68 -12.00
C TYR A 96 -1.93 3.06 -12.77
N LYS A 97 -2.80 2.09 -12.88
CA LYS A 97 -4.19 2.23 -13.31
C LYS A 97 -5.06 1.43 -12.35
N VAL A 98 -5.92 2.10 -11.60
CA VAL A 98 -6.76 1.50 -10.56
C VAL A 98 -8.02 2.32 -10.36
N PHE A 99 -9.07 1.69 -9.86
CA PHE A 99 -10.24 2.37 -9.34
C PHE A 99 -10.15 2.37 -7.80
N GLN A 100 -10.19 3.53 -7.19
CA GLN A 100 -9.97 3.70 -5.76
C GLN A 100 -11.09 4.50 -5.12
N SER A 101 -11.47 4.12 -3.88
CA SER A 101 -12.31 4.93 -3.01
C SER A 101 -11.57 6.15 -2.48
N GLY A 102 -12.27 7.06 -1.83
CA GLY A 102 -11.65 8.04 -0.93
C GLY A 102 -10.90 7.36 0.23
N ASP A 103 -10.15 8.14 0.99
CA ASP A 103 -9.50 7.66 2.22
C ASP A 103 -10.54 7.32 3.29
N LEU A 104 -10.62 6.05 3.64
CA LEU A 104 -11.54 5.52 4.66
C LEU A 104 -10.97 5.63 6.07
N ALA A 105 -9.70 5.97 6.21
CA ALA A 105 -9.10 6.17 7.52
C ALA A 105 -9.56 7.47 8.15
N ASN A 106 -9.80 8.49 7.34
CA ASN A 106 -10.27 9.80 7.77
C ASN A 106 -11.79 9.94 7.58
N LEU A 107 -12.55 9.24 8.41
CA LEU A 107 -14.01 9.25 8.38
C LEU A 107 -14.64 10.56 8.92
N SER A 108 -13.84 11.54 9.33
CA SER A 108 -14.32 12.83 9.83
C SER A 108 -15.10 13.66 8.79
N GLY A 109 -15.05 13.28 7.52
CA GLY A 109 -15.82 13.89 6.44
C GLY A 109 -17.05 13.10 5.99
N LEU A 110 -17.33 11.94 6.61
CA LEU A 110 -18.54 11.16 6.33
C LEU A 110 -19.66 11.59 7.28
N ASP A 111 -20.85 11.80 6.73
CA ASP A 111 -22.06 12.04 7.51
C ASP A 111 -22.47 10.80 8.31
N TRP A 112 -23.24 11.00 9.39
CA TRP A 112 -23.82 9.91 10.17
C TRP A 112 -24.66 8.95 9.32
N ASP A 113 -25.26 9.43 8.24
CA ASP A 113 -26.00 8.60 7.29
C ASP A 113 -25.08 7.64 6.53
N ASP A 114 -23.88 8.07 6.17
CA ASP A 114 -22.87 7.21 5.52
C ASP A 114 -22.38 6.12 6.47
N LEU A 115 -22.17 6.47 7.75
CA LEU A 115 -21.80 5.52 8.79
C LEU A 115 -22.86 4.43 8.99
N SER A 116 -24.15 4.79 8.88
CA SER A 116 -25.26 3.85 9.02
C SER A 116 -25.38 2.87 7.84
N ARG A 117 -24.84 3.23 6.66
CA ARG A 117 -24.85 2.41 5.46
C ARG A 117 -23.70 1.41 5.38
N LEU A 118 -22.63 1.62 6.14
CA LEU A 118 -21.39 0.84 6.10
C LEU A 118 -21.04 0.19 7.45
N PRO A 119 -22.01 -0.37 8.20
CA PRO A 119 -21.76 -0.85 9.57
C PRO A 119 -20.73 -1.96 9.65
N SER A 120 -20.68 -2.84 8.65
CA SER A 120 -19.71 -3.94 8.61
C SER A 120 -18.31 -3.46 8.23
N LEU A 121 -18.21 -2.50 7.31
CA LEU A 121 -16.94 -1.88 6.94
C LEU A 121 -16.30 -1.15 8.12
N PHE A 122 -17.11 -0.48 8.96
CA PHE A 122 -16.63 0.14 10.19
C PHE A 122 -16.09 -0.87 11.20
N LYS A 123 -16.82 -1.96 11.43
CA LYS A 123 -16.35 -3.05 12.30
C LYS A 123 -15.04 -3.64 11.81
N LEU A 124 -14.93 -3.84 10.49
CA LEU A 124 -13.68 -4.30 9.88
C LEU A 124 -12.53 -3.32 10.15
N ARG A 125 -12.76 -2.01 9.93
CA ARG A 125 -11.76 -0.98 10.18
C ARG A 125 -11.33 -0.95 11.65
N GLU A 126 -12.29 -0.97 12.58
CA GLU A 126 -12.01 -1.03 14.02
C GLU A 126 -11.19 -2.28 14.37
N ALA A 127 -11.53 -3.44 13.82
CA ALA A 127 -10.80 -4.67 14.03
C ALA A 127 -9.36 -4.58 13.52
N LEU A 128 -9.14 -4.13 12.27
CA LEU A 128 -7.82 -4.04 11.67
C LEU A 128 -6.89 -3.04 12.38
N TYR A 129 -7.45 -1.97 12.96
CA TYR A 129 -6.68 -0.96 13.70
C TYR A 129 -6.80 -1.08 15.22
N SER A 130 -7.42 -2.16 15.72
CA SER A 130 -7.47 -2.46 17.17
C SER A 130 -6.07 -2.63 17.75
N GLN A 131 -5.93 -2.38 19.05
CA GLN A 131 -4.66 -2.63 19.75
C GLN A 131 -4.25 -4.09 19.61
N GLU A 132 -5.20 -5.00 19.75
CA GLU A 132 -4.98 -6.44 19.69
C GLU A 132 -4.38 -6.87 18.34
N PHE A 133 -4.92 -6.33 17.24
CA PHE A 133 -4.41 -6.71 15.91
C PHE A 133 -3.12 -5.96 15.54
N ARG A 134 -2.95 -4.70 15.99
CA ARG A 134 -1.67 -3.99 15.82
C ARG A 134 -0.52 -4.68 16.57
N ASP A 135 -0.78 -5.15 17.79
CA ASP A 135 0.20 -5.91 18.56
C ASP A 135 0.52 -7.26 17.89
N PHE A 136 -0.50 -7.93 17.35
CA PHE A 136 -0.31 -9.15 16.55
C PHE A 136 0.57 -8.89 15.31
N ILE A 137 0.27 -7.87 14.51
CA ILE A 137 1.07 -7.50 13.33
C ILE A 137 2.49 -7.10 13.72
N SER A 138 2.65 -6.29 14.77
CA SER A 138 3.96 -5.89 15.30
C SER A 138 4.82 -7.09 15.69
N GLU A 139 4.22 -8.08 16.38
CA GLU A 139 4.89 -9.31 16.80
C GLU A 139 5.31 -10.17 15.61
N VAL A 140 4.37 -10.50 14.72
CA VAL A 140 4.64 -11.44 13.63
C VAL A 140 5.57 -10.88 12.55
N THR A 141 5.55 -9.57 12.33
CA THR A 141 6.44 -8.89 11.38
C THR A 141 7.75 -8.43 12.02
N GLN A 142 7.83 -8.42 13.35
CA GLN A 142 8.95 -7.85 14.09
C GLN A 142 9.24 -6.39 13.68
N SER A 143 8.20 -5.65 13.35
CA SER A 143 8.31 -4.27 12.86
C SER A 143 8.48 -3.22 13.97
N GLY A 144 8.35 -3.62 15.24
CA GLY A 144 8.28 -2.71 16.37
C GLY A 144 6.87 -2.16 16.59
N LYS A 145 6.73 -1.24 17.54
CA LYS A 145 5.44 -0.64 17.89
C LYS A 145 4.80 0.07 16.69
N LEU A 146 3.48 -0.01 16.61
CA LEU A 146 2.68 0.60 15.56
C LEU A 146 1.74 1.66 16.15
N SER A 147 1.54 2.75 15.42
CA SER A 147 0.70 3.87 15.83
C SER A 147 -0.75 3.43 16.09
N GLY A 148 -1.33 3.94 17.18
CA GLY A 148 -2.74 3.81 17.50
C GLY A 148 -3.60 4.97 17.00
N THR A 149 -2.98 6.04 16.53
CA THR A 149 -3.67 7.27 16.13
C THR A 149 -3.64 7.51 14.63
N LYS A 150 -2.58 7.07 13.94
CA LYS A 150 -2.44 7.23 12.49
C LYS A 150 -2.89 5.99 11.75
N THR A 151 -3.92 6.15 10.94
CA THR A 151 -4.50 5.10 10.09
C THR A 151 -4.49 5.57 8.64
N ASP A 152 -4.36 4.63 7.71
CA ASP A 152 -4.32 4.88 6.27
C ASP A 152 -4.93 3.66 5.56
N MET A 153 -6.12 3.81 5.02
CA MET A 153 -6.88 2.71 4.43
C MET A 153 -7.70 3.18 3.23
N SER A 154 -7.68 2.42 2.17
CA SER A 154 -8.52 2.64 0.98
C SER A 154 -9.02 1.34 0.39
N ILE A 155 -10.10 1.42 -0.39
CA ILE A 155 -10.61 0.30 -1.16
C ILE A 155 -10.16 0.48 -2.60
N ASN A 156 -9.57 -0.56 -3.15
CA ASN A 156 -9.12 -0.60 -4.53
C ASN A 156 -9.81 -1.71 -5.30
N THR A 157 -10.21 -1.41 -6.52
CA THR A 157 -10.67 -2.43 -7.46
C THR A 157 -9.86 -2.35 -8.75
N TYR A 158 -9.27 -3.50 -9.11
CA TYR A 158 -8.55 -3.68 -10.36
C TYR A 158 -9.43 -4.49 -11.29
N THR A 159 -9.76 -3.91 -12.43
CA THR A 159 -10.45 -4.56 -13.54
C THR A 159 -9.49 -4.79 -14.70
N LYS A 160 -9.95 -5.33 -15.80
CA LYS A 160 -9.11 -5.59 -16.98
C LYS A 160 -8.28 -4.38 -17.40
N GLY A 161 -6.96 -4.56 -17.52
CA GLY A 161 -5.98 -3.54 -17.84
C GLY A 161 -5.51 -2.71 -16.64
N CYS A 162 -6.07 -2.92 -15.44
CA CYS A 162 -5.60 -2.27 -14.22
C CYS A 162 -4.35 -2.99 -13.67
N HIS A 163 -3.41 -2.20 -13.18
CA HIS A 163 -2.13 -2.66 -12.65
C HIS A 163 -1.53 -1.59 -11.71
N LEU A 164 -0.48 -1.98 -11.01
CA LEU A 164 0.39 -1.07 -10.25
C LEU A 164 1.82 -1.54 -10.44
N LEU A 165 2.67 -0.70 -11.03
CA LEU A 165 4.06 -1.04 -11.32
C LEU A 165 4.91 -1.13 -10.05
N THR A 166 6.11 -1.66 -10.20
CA THR A 166 7.04 -1.95 -9.10
C THR A 166 7.43 -0.69 -8.33
N HIS A 167 7.25 -0.73 -7.02
CA HIS A 167 7.55 0.34 -6.06
C HIS A 167 7.84 -0.27 -4.68
N ASP A 168 8.26 0.53 -3.70
CA ASP A 168 8.67 0.07 -2.36
C ASP A 168 7.75 0.52 -1.20
N ASP A 169 6.67 1.27 -1.49
CA ASP A 169 5.71 1.82 -0.52
C ASP A 169 6.27 2.81 0.51
N VAL A 170 7.52 3.22 0.38
CA VAL A 170 8.19 4.08 1.36
C VAL A 170 7.72 5.53 1.24
N ILE A 171 6.66 5.85 1.96
CA ILE A 171 6.10 7.20 2.07
C ILE A 171 5.82 7.48 3.55
N GLY A 172 6.31 8.63 4.03
CA GLY A 172 6.01 9.11 5.38
C GLY A 172 6.38 8.11 6.45
N SER A 173 5.45 7.87 7.34
CA SER A 173 5.61 7.01 8.52
C SER A 173 5.15 5.57 8.33
N ARG A 174 4.93 5.11 7.10
CA ARG A 174 4.49 3.72 6.79
C ARG A 174 5.51 2.71 7.28
N ARG A 175 5.05 1.69 8.01
CA ARG A 175 5.89 0.64 8.58
C ARG A 175 5.52 -0.75 8.08
N VAL A 176 4.23 -1.07 8.02
CA VAL A 176 3.74 -2.35 7.50
C VAL A 176 2.63 -2.05 6.51
N SER A 177 2.77 -2.54 5.28
CA SER A 177 1.73 -2.52 4.26
C SER A 177 0.84 -3.75 4.39
N PHE A 178 -0.46 -3.62 4.19
CA PHE A 178 -1.37 -4.75 4.14
C PHE A 178 -2.37 -4.64 2.99
N ILE A 179 -2.77 -5.78 2.46
CA ILE A 179 -3.80 -5.92 1.43
C ILE A 179 -4.74 -7.04 1.83
N LEU A 180 -5.98 -6.71 2.17
CA LEU A 180 -7.04 -7.69 2.42
C LEU A 180 -7.85 -7.87 1.14
N TYR A 181 -7.85 -9.09 0.61
CA TYR A 181 -8.47 -9.41 -0.67
C TYR A 181 -9.95 -9.77 -0.52
N LEU A 182 -10.77 -9.16 -1.35
CA LEU A 182 -12.21 -9.37 -1.44
C LEU A 182 -12.68 -9.67 -2.89
N PRO A 183 -12.01 -10.51 -3.68
CA PRO A 183 -12.59 -10.96 -4.93
C PRO A 183 -13.92 -11.67 -4.66
N GLU A 184 -14.60 -12.12 -5.69
CA GLU A 184 -15.90 -12.79 -5.54
C GLU A 184 -15.80 -13.99 -4.58
N PRO A 185 -16.62 -14.02 -3.48
CA PRO A 185 -16.64 -15.15 -2.56
C PRO A 185 -17.03 -16.45 -3.29
N ASP A 186 -16.56 -17.57 -2.76
CA ASP A 186 -16.85 -18.91 -3.27
C ASP A 186 -16.35 -19.20 -4.71
N LYS A 187 -15.63 -18.25 -5.32
CA LYS A 187 -14.96 -18.42 -6.60
C LYS A 187 -13.46 -18.25 -6.45
N ILE A 188 -12.72 -19.24 -6.91
CA ILE A 188 -11.26 -19.19 -6.91
C ILE A 188 -10.78 -18.20 -7.97
N TRP A 189 -9.98 -17.22 -7.57
CA TRP A 189 -9.26 -16.37 -8.49
C TRP A 189 -8.09 -17.18 -9.09
N LYS A 190 -8.10 -17.32 -10.41
CA LYS A 190 -7.11 -18.14 -11.10
C LYS A 190 -5.87 -17.32 -11.45
N GLU A 191 -4.71 -17.95 -11.44
CA GLU A 191 -3.45 -17.28 -11.70
C GLU A 191 -3.41 -16.57 -13.07
N HIS A 192 -3.95 -17.20 -14.11
CA HIS A 192 -3.99 -16.60 -15.45
C HIS A 192 -4.92 -15.40 -15.60
N TYR A 193 -5.72 -15.08 -14.58
CA TYR A 193 -6.50 -13.83 -14.54
C TYR A 193 -5.62 -12.60 -14.30
N GLY A 194 -4.37 -12.78 -13.86
CA GLY A 194 -3.50 -11.71 -13.43
C GLY A 194 -3.90 -11.16 -12.06
N GLY A 195 -3.47 -9.95 -11.73
CA GLY A 195 -3.81 -9.28 -10.48
C GLY A 195 -3.09 -9.85 -9.25
N ALA A 196 -2.10 -10.71 -9.41
CA ALA A 196 -1.30 -11.21 -8.32
C ALA A 196 -0.43 -10.10 -7.71
N LEU A 197 -0.19 -10.16 -6.41
CA LEU A 197 0.89 -9.43 -5.75
C LEU A 197 2.20 -10.14 -6.06
N ARG A 198 3.19 -9.42 -6.62
CA ARG A 198 4.52 -9.97 -6.88
C ARG A 198 5.55 -9.21 -6.04
N LEU A 199 6.48 -9.95 -5.45
CA LEU A 199 7.52 -9.42 -4.57
C LEU A 199 8.88 -9.64 -5.21
N PHE A 200 9.69 -8.58 -5.22
CA PHE A 200 10.96 -8.56 -5.97
C PHE A 200 12.13 -8.44 -5.01
N PRO A 201 13.14 -9.30 -5.14
CA PRO A 201 14.40 -9.11 -4.43
C PRO A 201 15.15 -7.89 -4.95
N SER A 202 15.91 -7.23 -4.11
CA SER A 202 16.82 -6.16 -4.51
C SER A 202 18.20 -6.70 -4.82
N ILE A 203 18.80 -6.23 -5.92
CA ILE A 203 20.20 -6.53 -6.26
C ILE A 203 21.11 -5.76 -5.30
N VAL A 204 20.82 -4.48 -5.17
CA VAL A 204 21.36 -3.53 -4.19
C VAL A 204 20.20 -2.64 -3.75
N PRO A 205 20.31 -1.87 -2.67
CA PRO A 205 19.26 -0.94 -2.28
C PRO A 205 18.83 -0.04 -3.46
N ASN A 206 17.52 0.12 -3.64
CA ASN A 206 16.88 0.88 -4.72
C ASN A 206 16.94 0.25 -6.14
N VAL A 207 17.43 -0.97 -6.28
CA VAL A 207 17.48 -1.66 -7.58
C VAL A 207 16.81 -3.03 -7.45
N PRO A 208 15.52 -3.15 -7.80
CA PRO A 208 14.82 -4.43 -7.79
C PRO A 208 15.33 -5.33 -8.93
N LYS A 209 15.26 -6.64 -8.71
CA LYS A 209 15.41 -7.61 -9.80
C LYS A 209 14.21 -7.53 -10.74
N ILE A 210 14.39 -8.00 -11.97
CA ILE A 210 13.32 -8.05 -12.98
C ILE A 210 12.30 -9.13 -12.64
N ASP A 211 12.79 -10.28 -12.15
CA ASP A 211 11.94 -11.42 -11.82
C ASP A 211 11.52 -11.39 -10.34
N PRO A 212 10.22 -11.55 -10.04
CA PRO A 212 9.75 -11.70 -8.68
C PRO A 212 10.19 -13.05 -8.11
N SER A 213 10.54 -13.06 -6.82
CA SER A 213 10.82 -14.32 -6.11
C SER A 213 9.60 -14.88 -5.39
N ALA A 214 8.57 -14.07 -5.18
CA ALA A 214 7.31 -14.50 -4.60
C ALA A 214 6.12 -13.92 -5.36
N LYS A 215 5.05 -14.70 -5.47
CA LYS A 215 3.80 -14.34 -6.14
C LYS A 215 2.62 -14.82 -5.32
N LEU A 216 1.70 -13.93 -4.99
CA LEU A 216 0.47 -14.25 -4.26
C LEU A 216 -0.75 -13.97 -5.13
N VAL A 217 -1.46 -15.03 -5.49
CA VAL A 217 -2.75 -14.93 -6.21
C VAL A 217 -3.84 -14.58 -5.22
N PRO A 218 -4.61 -13.48 -5.43
CA PRO A 218 -5.60 -13.03 -4.47
C PRO A 218 -6.75 -14.02 -4.30
N GLN A 219 -7.13 -14.31 -3.05
CA GLN A 219 -8.30 -15.10 -2.71
C GLN A 219 -9.19 -14.34 -1.72
N PHE A 220 -10.48 -14.62 -1.72
CA PHE A 220 -11.40 -14.01 -0.75
C PHE A 220 -10.98 -14.33 0.68
N ASN A 221 -11.06 -13.34 1.57
CA ASN A 221 -10.68 -13.46 2.99
C ASN A 221 -9.21 -13.85 3.23
N GLN A 222 -8.34 -13.41 2.35
CA GLN A 222 -6.90 -13.54 2.48
C GLN A 222 -6.27 -12.16 2.66
N ILE A 223 -5.38 -12.03 3.65
CA ILE A 223 -4.55 -10.84 3.80
C ILE A 223 -3.10 -11.16 3.41
N ALA A 224 -2.48 -10.22 2.69
CA ALA A 224 -1.03 -10.14 2.54
C ALA A 224 -0.53 -8.94 3.34
N PHE A 225 0.62 -9.04 3.94
CA PHE A 225 1.27 -7.92 4.62
C PHE A 225 2.79 -8.08 4.56
N PHE A 226 3.48 -6.95 4.59
CA PHE A 226 4.94 -6.94 4.54
C PHE A 226 5.50 -5.70 5.24
N HIS A 227 6.72 -5.86 5.73
CA HIS A 227 7.47 -4.77 6.34
C HIS A 227 7.97 -3.81 5.25
N VAL A 228 7.60 -2.54 5.34
CA VAL A 228 8.05 -1.48 4.41
C VAL A 228 9.50 -1.12 4.74
N GLN A 229 10.39 -1.39 3.80
CA GLN A 229 11.83 -1.16 3.93
C GLN A 229 12.35 -0.35 2.75
N PRO A 230 12.98 0.82 2.99
CA PRO A 230 13.47 1.67 1.92
C PRO A 230 14.41 0.96 0.96
N GLY A 231 14.07 0.99 -0.32
CA GLY A 231 14.88 0.41 -1.38
C GLY A 231 14.96 -1.12 -1.39
N LEU A 232 14.13 -1.81 -0.60
CA LEU A 232 14.15 -3.27 -0.48
C LEU A 232 12.76 -3.91 -0.67
N SER A 233 11.68 -3.30 -0.19
CA SER A 233 10.34 -3.88 -0.19
C SER A 233 9.61 -3.72 -1.54
N PHE A 234 10.30 -3.97 -2.63
CA PHE A 234 9.75 -3.82 -3.97
C PHE A 234 8.66 -4.84 -4.27
N HIS A 235 7.54 -4.33 -4.75
CA HIS A 235 6.38 -5.13 -5.12
C HIS A 235 5.57 -4.46 -6.21
N ASP A 236 4.70 -5.22 -6.85
CA ASP A 236 3.75 -4.73 -7.83
C ASP A 236 2.42 -5.48 -7.77
N VAL A 237 1.44 -4.97 -8.50
CA VAL A 237 0.20 -5.68 -8.80
C VAL A 237 0.17 -5.99 -10.28
N GLU A 238 0.26 -7.28 -10.61
CA GLU A 238 0.19 -7.78 -11.98
C GLU A 238 -1.09 -7.29 -12.67
N GLU A 239 -1.01 -6.96 -13.96
CA GLU A 239 -2.17 -6.55 -14.72
C GLU A 239 -3.31 -7.58 -14.67
N VAL A 240 -4.52 -7.13 -14.39
CA VAL A 240 -5.73 -7.95 -14.48
C VAL A 240 -6.12 -8.12 -15.94
N ARG A 241 -6.25 -9.37 -16.41
CA ARG A 241 -6.44 -9.73 -17.82
C ARG A 241 -7.87 -10.09 -18.18
N VAL A 242 -8.77 -10.17 -17.19
CA VAL A 242 -10.15 -10.63 -17.33
C VAL A 242 -11.15 -9.58 -16.86
N ASP A 243 -12.39 -9.64 -17.37
CA ASP A 243 -13.49 -8.79 -16.94
C ASP A 243 -14.06 -9.26 -15.59
N LYS A 244 -13.24 -9.18 -14.55
CA LYS A 244 -13.56 -9.47 -13.16
C LYS A 244 -12.99 -8.40 -12.26
N GLN A 245 -13.60 -8.21 -11.11
CA GLN A 245 -13.15 -7.25 -10.12
C GLN A 245 -12.20 -7.93 -9.11
N ARG A 246 -10.95 -7.50 -9.11
CA ARG A 246 -10.02 -7.78 -8.03
C ARG A 246 -10.20 -6.70 -6.96
N LEU A 247 -11.23 -6.86 -6.15
CA LEU A 247 -11.50 -5.96 -5.04
C LEU A 247 -10.55 -6.25 -3.89
N SER A 248 -10.04 -5.21 -3.24
CA SER A 248 -9.19 -5.30 -2.05
C SER A 248 -9.33 -4.06 -1.19
N ILE A 249 -9.10 -4.23 0.11
CA ILE A 249 -8.87 -3.15 1.05
C ILE A 249 -7.37 -3.15 1.32
N GLN A 250 -6.73 -2.00 1.12
CA GLN A 250 -5.32 -1.83 1.41
C GLN A 250 -5.11 -0.70 2.41
N GLY A 251 -4.02 -0.78 3.13
CA GLY A 251 -3.65 0.24 4.09
C GLY A 251 -2.27 0.03 4.65
N TRP A 252 -1.92 0.92 5.57
CA TRP A 252 -0.62 0.88 6.22
C TRP A 252 -0.76 1.05 7.73
N TYR A 253 0.05 0.29 8.45
CA TYR A 253 0.36 0.59 9.83
C TYR A 253 1.58 1.50 9.87
N HIS A 254 1.50 2.52 10.71
CA HIS A 254 2.51 3.57 10.82
C HIS A 254 3.38 3.40 12.05
N ILE A 255 4.57 4.00 12.04
CA ILE A 255 5.39 4.16 13.24
C ILE A 255 4.64 5.04 14.25
N PRO A 256 4.93 4.92 15.56
CA PRO A 256 4.33 5.79 16.58
C PRO A 256 4.49 7.27 16.24
N GLN A 257 3.43 8.03 16.45
CA GLN A 257 3.38 9.47 16.19
C GLN A 257 3.79 10.27 17.43
N PRO A 258 4.10 11.57 17.31
CA PRO A 258 4.44 12.42 18.46
C PRO A 258 3.42 12.29 19.59
N GLY A 259 3.88 11.96 20.79
CA GLY A 259 3.06 11.73 21.98
C GLY A 259 2.61 10.28 22.20
N GLU A 260 2.86 9.37 21.27
CA GLU A 260 2.63 7.94 21.44
C GLU A 260 3.85 7.24 22.08
N ASP A 261 3.57 6.16 22.80
CA ASP A 261 4.64 5.31 23.36
C ASP A 261 5.43 4.64 22.22
N GLY A 262 6.76 4.77 22.29
CA GLY A 262 7.67 4.27 21.26
C GLY A 262 7.95 5.25 20.12
N PHE A 263 7.47 6.49 20.21
CA PHE A 263 7.85 7.53 19.24
C PHE A 263 9.35 7.83 19.30
N ILE A 264 9.97 7.91 18.12
CA ILE A 264 11.38 8.25 17.95
C ILE A 264 11.47 9.47 17.03
N GLU A 265 12.01 10.58 17.55
CA GLU A 265 12.18 11.80 16.78
C GLU A 265 13.15 11.60 15.61
N GLY A 266 12.76 12.07 14.42
CA GLY A 266 13.56 11.97 13.20
C GLY A 266 13.58 10.57 12.56
N GLU A 267 12.77 9.61 13.04
CA GLU A 267 12.69 8.28 12.42
C GLU A 267 12.02 8.35 11.04
N GLN A 268 10.96 9.14 10.90
CA GLN A 268 10.26 9.32 9.63
C GLN A 268 11.17 9.93 8.58
N GLU A 269 11.83 11.03 8.90
CA GLU A 269 12.70 11.76 8.00
C GLU A 269 13.88 10.90 7.51
N LYS A 270 14.45 10.06 8.40
CA LYS A 270 15.49 9.11 8.02
C LYS A 270 15.00 8.04 7.05
N THR A 271 13.73 7.64 7.17
CA THR A 271 13.11 6.65 6.29
C THR A 271 12.80 7.28 4.94
N GLU A 272 12.20 8.46 4.93
CA GLU A 272 11.84 9.21 3.72
C GLU A 272 13.06 9.58 2.87
N ALA A 273 14.17 9.99 3.51
CA ALA A 273 15.41 10.31 2.81
C ALA A 273 16.00 9.13 1.99
N ARG A 274 15.50 7.92 2.17
CA ARG A 274 15.89 6.71 1.43
C ARG A 274 14.83 6.24 0.43
N SER A 275 13.69 6.94 0.35
CA SER A 275 12.57 6.54 -0.52
C SER A 275 12.85 6.87 -1.98
N THR A 276 12.73 5.87 -2.85
CA THR A 276 12.75 6.05 -4.30
C THR A 276 11.44 6.63 -4.82
N LEU A 277 10.31 6.26 -4.22
CA LEU A 277 8.99 6.73 -4.65
C LEU A 277 8.84 8.24 -4.42
N GLN A 278 9.31 8.74 -3.27
CA GLN A 278 9.27 10.16 -2.96
C GLN A 278 10.19 10.98 -3.87
N GLN A 279 11.32 10.40 -4.31
CA GLN A 279 12.20 11.02 -5.31
C GLN A 279 11.50 11.12 -6.69
N LEU A 280 10.70 10.13 -7.05
CA LEU A 280 9.92 10.14 -8.30
C LEU A 280 8.73 11.11 -8.26
N GLU A 281 8.14 11.32 -7.08
CA GLU A 281 7.02 12.25 -6.87
C GLU A 281 7.49 13.70 -6.65
N SER A 282 8.74 13.91 -6.23
CA SER A 282 9.29 15.25 -6.08
C SER A 282 9.47 15.88 -7.45
N LYS A 283 8.76 16.99 -7.69
CA LYS A 283 8.83 17.74 -8.96
C LYS A 283 10.14 18.54 -9.12
N GLU A 284 11.02 18.53 -8.15
CA GLU A 284 12.35 19.09 -8.25
C GLU A 284 13.27 18.02 -8.81
N LEU A 285 13.74 18.25 -10.02
CA LEU A 285 14.85 17.52 -10.64
C LEU A 285 16.10 17.76 -9.78
N GLU A 286 16.23 17.03 -8.68
CA GLU A 286 17.55 16.86 -8.09
C GLU A 286 18.40 16.15 -9.12
N VAL A 287 19.62 16.67 -9.32
CA VAL A 287 20.61 16.05 -10.19
C VAL A 287 20.78 14.61 -9.68
N PHE A 288 20.21 13.65 -10.42
CA PHE A 288 20.43 12.25 -10.14
C PHE A 288 21.94 11.99 -10.20
N ASP A 289 22.55 11.76 -9.06
CA ASP A 289 23.79 11.02 -9.02
C ASP A 289 23.43 9.59 -9.51
N PHE A 290 23.59 9.39 -10.80
CA PHE A 290 23.46 8.05 -11.36
C PHE A 290 24.33 7.11 -10.53
N PRO A 291 23.78 6.04 -9.97
CA PRO A 291 24.59 5.06 -9.27
C PRO A 291 25.69 4.66 -10.23
N LYS A 292 26.95 4.81 -9.79
CA LYS A 292 28.11 4.37 -10.54
C LYS A 292 27.82 2.99 -11.08
N GLU A 293 27.80 2.84 -12.40
CA GLU A 293 27.53 1.65 -13.19
C GLU A 293 27.18 0.38 -12.38
N VAL A 294 25.91 0.15 -12.11
CA VAL A 294 25.46 -1.14 -11.59
C VAL A 294 25.39 -2.08 -12.78
N ARG A 295 26.44 -2.86 -12.98
CA ARG A 295 26.41 -3.94 -13.96
C ARG A 295 25.52 -5.04 -13.40
N ILE A 296 24.31 -5.10 -13.91
CA ILE A 296 23.36 -6.17 -13.61
C ILE A 296 23.75 -7.36 -14.49
N PRO A 297 24.29 -8.46 -13.94
CA PRO A 297 24.57 -9.62 -14.75
C PRO A 297 23.24 -10.18 -15.29
N PHE A 298 23.22 -10.51 -16.57
CA PHE A 298 22.08 -11.24 -17.14
C PHE A 298 21.82 -12.52 -16.34
N SER A 299 20.55 -12.85 -16.13
CA SER A 299 20.17 -14.13 -15.54
C SER A 299 20.68 -15.28 -16.44
N SER A 300 20.87 -16.45 -15.86
CA SER A 300 21.26 -17.63 -16.67
C SER A 300 20.22 -18.00 -17.73
N HIS A 301 18.99 -17.58 -17.56
CA HIS A 301 17.91 -17.75 -18.54
C HIS A 301 18.06 -16.76 -19.70
N GLU A 302 18.36 -15.49 -19.42
CA GLU A 302 18.60 -14.46 -20.42
C GLU A 302 19.85 -14.80 -21.24
N VAL A 303 20.93 -15.23 -20.60
CA VAL A 303 22.15 -15.69 -21.32
C VAL A 303 21.81 -16.83 -22.26
N LYS A 304 21.08 -17.85 -21.80
CA LYS A 304 20.64 -18.95 -22.66
C LYS A 304 19.74 -18.51 -23.82
N TYR A 305 18.87 -17.55 -23.56
CA TYR A 305 17.99 -16.97 -24.57
C TYR A 305 18.82 -16.28 -25.68
N TYR A 306 19.81 -15.48 -25.28
CA TYR A 306 20.68 -14.78 -26.25
C TYR A 306 21.76 -15.66 -26.88
N GLU A 307 22.16 -16.76 -26.26
CA GLU A 307 23.07 -17.75 -26.85
C GLU A 307 22.39 -18.66 -27.89
N ASN A 308 21.07 -18.87 -27.78
CA ASN A 308 20.30 -19.74 -28.69
C ASN A 308 19.48 -18.92 -29.70
N PHE A 309 20.14 -18.02 -30.42
CA PHE A 309 19.51 -17.26 -31.51
C PHE A 309 19.22 -18.12 -32.79
N GLU A 310 19.18 -19.42 -32.66
CA GLU A 310 18.85 -20.36 -33.76
C GLU A 310 17.35 -20.34 -34.13
N GLY A 311 16.73 -19.22 -34.24
CA GLY A 311 15.29 -19.17 -34.58
C GLY A 311 14.76 -17.80 -34.92
N LEU A 312 15.59 -16.76 -34.80
CA LEU A 312 15.20 -15.46 -35.29
C LEU A 312 15.40 -15.39 -36.81
N ASP A 313 14.31 -15.06 -37.48
CA ASP A 313 14.30 -14.75 -38.89
C ASP A 313 15.34 -13.66 -39.22
N LYS A 314 16.03 -13.76 -40.36
CA LYS A 314 17.03 -12.75 -40.79
C LYS A 314 16.46 -11.32 -40.77
N ILE A 315 15.17 -11.20 -41.00
CA ILE A 315 14.45 -9.91 -40.98
C ILE A 315 14.45 -9.31 -39.61
N ASP A 316 14.22 -10.10 -38.54
CA ASP A 316 14.18 -9.66 -37.17
C ASP A 316 15.56 -9.23 -36.66
N LEU A 317 16.60 -9.93 -37.02
CA LEU A 317 17.99 -9.57 -36.71
C LEU A 317 18.44 -8.28 -37.43
N GLU A 318 18.03 -8.09 -38.66
CA GLU A 318 18.32 -6.87 -39.42
C GLU A 318 17.56 -5.67 -38.88
N TYR A 319 16.29 -5.87 -38.45
CA TYR A 319 15.47 -4.86 -37.82
C TYR A 319 16.02 -4.48 -36.45
N LEU A 320 16.34 -5.45 -35.59
CA LEU A 320 16.95 -5.25 -34.27
C LEU A 320 18.30 -4.53 -34.40
N SER A 321 19.13 -4.88 -35.38
CA SER A 321 20.42 -4.22 -35.60
C SER A 321 20.27 -2.75 -35.99
N LYS A 322 19.23 -2.40 -36.74
CA LYS A 322 18.93 -1.01 -37.12
C LYS A 322 18.41 -0.16 -35.94
N ILE A 323 17.65 -0.76 -35.03
CA ILE A 323 17.09 -0.08 -33.84
C ILE A 323 18.10 -0.04 -32.69
N MET A 324 18.78 -1.16 -32.43
CA MET A 324 19.68 -1.31 -31.30
C MET A 324 21.07 -0.69 -31.52
N LYS A 325 21.54 -0.63 -32.75
CA LYS A 325 22.86 -0.06 -33.05
C LYS A 325 23.06 1.39 -32.62
N PRO A 326 22.08 2.30 -32.80
CA PRO A 326 22.17 3.66 -32.24
C PRO A 326 22.10 3.72 -30.71
N ALA A 327 21.39 2.77 -30.08
CA ALA A 327 21.28 2.71 -28.62
C ALA A 327 22.60 2.17 -28.01
N LEU A 328 23.17 1.12 -28.58
CA LEU A 328 24.45 0.57 -28.15
C LEU A 328 25.62 1.57 -28.34
N LEU A 329 25.65 2.31 -29.46
CA LEU A 329 26.64 3.37 -29.67
C LEU A 329 26.53 4.56 -28.70
N ARG A 330 25.34 4.78 -28.09
CA ARG A 330 25.17 5.77 -27.02
C ARG A 330 25.60 5.26 -25.66
N LEU A 331 25.62 3.95 -25.46
CA LEU A 331 26.08 3.33 -24.20
C LEU A 331 27.62 3.18 -24.16
N GLU A 332 28.29 3.25 -25.31
CA GLU A 332 29.76 3.21 -25.42
C GLU A 332 30.41 4.61 -25.36
N GLN A 333 29.63 5.69 -25.41
CA GLN A 333 30.08 7.08 -25.22
C GLN A 333 29.80 7.57 -23.81
#